data_d8b9abfbc739211eed3a736132500d45
#
_entry.id   d8b9abfbc739211eed3a736132500d45
#
_cell.length_a   1.000
_cell.length_b   1.000
_cell.length_c   1.000
_cell.angle_alpha   90.00
_cell.angle_beta   90.00
_cell.angle_gamma   90.00
#
_symmetry.space_group_name_H-M   'P 1'
#
loop_
_entity.id
_entity.type
_entity.pdbx_description
1 polymer ?
#
loop_
_entity_poly.entity_id
_entity_poly.type
_entity_poly.pdbx_seq_one_letter_code
_entity_poly.pdbx_strand_id
1 'polypeptide(L)'
;MAGAAHFLSRSTTMVNRTRREFLADVGRGMLVASLGPALTSDLGLARALADDAPDTLSFGKLEPLVGLMQDMPADKLLPVLVEKLAGGTDLRTLVVAGALANARTFGGQDYTGYHAFMALVPALEMSKEMPEARRALPVLKVLYRNTTRIQEKGGRKNEVLHPVKAVDLPKEKLTGEALREVTRKADMDAAERTFAAIAQEPPGEAFNHLQFAVEDEVDVHRVVLAWRAYALLDVTGKEQAHTLLRQSVRYCVESEQWRLNNKRGEPPVRAVLPKLLDQYKLLSRPAGDKKAEDKWVEQLAETIWSSSREKAADAAAAALAEGISPEAVGEAISLAANQLVLRDPGRGRNDNPAKPQGSCHGDSVGVHASDAANAWRNIARVSDQRNTVASLIVGAFHTAGQGSSQGGSLNKQPYPWPEHLEKVTTKEASTLLKETEAAIKDKDQFRACSLVHRYGELDHPVRPVFDLLLRFATSEDGALHAEKYYRTVTEEYAATRAAFRWRQLVALARVTTSECGYPAPGYAEACKLLKV
;
A
#
# COMPACT_ATOMS: atom_id res chain seq x y z
N MET A 1 39.62 25.91 -60.68
CA MET A 1 38.18 26.34 -60.64
C MET A 1 37.48 25.53 -59.57
N ALA A 2 37.31 26.15 -58.45
CA ALA A 2 36.79 25.54 -57.20
C ALA A 2 35.33 25.95 -57.02
N GLY A 3 34.46 25.00 -56.75
CA GLY A 3 33.08 25.20 -56.34
C GLY A 3 32.92 24.78 -54.87
N ALA A 4 32.79 25.76 -54.01
CA ALA A 4 32.54 25.53 -52.60
C ALA A 4 31.03 25.31 -52.33
N ALA A 5 30.70 24.17 -51.75
CA ALA A 5 29.37 23.88 -51.26
C ALA A 5 29.23 24.33 -49.78
N HIS A 6 28.33 25.26 -49.51
CA HIS A 6 27.94 25.70 -48.16
C HIS A 6 27.03 24.65 -47.52
N PHE A 7 27.49 24.03 -46.43
CA PHE A 7 26.65 23.30 -45.48
C PHE A 7 26.10 24.28 -44.45
N LEU A 8 24.80 24.51 -44.50
CA LEU A 8 24.05 25.22 -43.44
C LEU A 8 23.80 24.26 -42.29
N SER A 9 24.51 24.45 -41.19
CA SER A 9 24.24 23.86 -39.89
C SER A 9 22.91 24.42 -39.35
N ARG A 10 21.87 23.59 -39.26
CA ARG A 10 20.69 23.87 -38.43
C ARG A 10 21.01 23.57 -37.00
N SER A 11 21.22 24.61 -36.21
CA SER A 11 21.22 24.56 -34.73
C SER A 11 19.84 24.21 -34.25
N THR A 12 19.67 23.00 -33.73
CA THR A 12 18.50 22.58 -32.94
C THR A 12 18.68 23.09 -31.53
N THR A 13 18.08 24.23 -31.22
CA THR A 13 17.89 24.71 -29.84
C THR A 13 17.02 23.70 -29.08
N MET A 14 17.63 22.95 -28.17
CA MET A 14 16.87 22.16 -27.18
C MET A 14 16.14 23.14 -26.25
N VAL A 15 14.82 23.24 -26.42
CA VAL A 15 13.95 23.95 -25.50
C VAL A 15 13.85 23.10 -24.23
N ASN A 16 14.42 23.58 -23.13
CA ASN A 16 14.25 22.99 -21.81
C ASN A 16 12.78 23.15 -21.40
N ARG A 17 11.97 22.11 -21.64
CA ARG A 17 10.58 22.03 -21.18
C ARG A 17 10.54 21.59 -19.72
N THR A 18 9.74 22.27 -18.93
CA THR A 18 9.50 21.87 -17.53
C THR A 18 8.68 20.58 -17.49
N ARG A 19 8.85 19.81 -16.43
CA ARG A 19 8.11 18.55 -16.20
C ARG A 19 6.59 18.74 -16.29
N ARG A 20 6.12 19.95 -15.99
CA ARG A 20 4.71 20.35 -16.03
C ARG A 20 4.19 20.57 -17.46
N GLU A 21 5.01 21.15 -18.32
CA GLU A 21 4.69 21.37 -19.75
C GLU A 21 4.71 20.05 -20.53
N PHE A 22 5.67 19.16 -20.23
CA PHE A 22 5.71 17.80 -20.81
C PHE A 22 4.45 16.99 -20.44
N LEU A 23 4.02 17.04 -19.17
CA LEU A 23 2.81 16.36 -18.71
C LEU A 23 1.52 16.97 -19.30
N ALA A 24 1.49 18.28 -19.55
CA ALA A 24 0.36 18.94 -20.20
C ALA A 24 0.23 18.57 -21.68
N ASP A 25 1.33 18.46 -22.40
CA ASP A 25 1.35 18.10 -23.83
C ASP A 25 1.08 16.60 -24.05
N VAL A 26 1.62 15.73 -23.18
CA VAL A 26 1.27 14.29 -23.15
C VAL A 26 -0.21 14.10 -22.80
N GLY A 27 -0.73 14.88 -21.84
CA GLY A 27 -2.15 14.85 -21.47
C GLY A 27 -3.08 15.28 -22.61
N ARG A 28 -2.72 16.31 -23.36
CA ARG A 28 -3.52 16.79 -24.51
C ARG A 28 -3.52 15.85 -25.71
N GLY A 29 -2.38 15.25 -26.02
CA GLY A 29 -2.25 14.30 -27.14
C GLY A 29 -2.93 12.96 -26.86
N MET A 30 -2.93 12.47 -25.61
CA MET A 30 -3.61 11.24 -25.20
C MET A 30 -5.11 11.43 -25.00
N LEU A 31 -5.57 12.62 -24.56
CA LEU A 31 -6.98 12.90 -24.34
C LEU A 31 -7.84 12.79 -25.62
N VAL A 32 -7.29 13.09 -26.79
CA VAL A 32 -8.05 13.07 -28.05
C VAL A 32 -8.06 11.68 -28.69
N ALA A 33 -7.07 10.82 -28.42
CA ALA A 33 -6.94 9.51 -29.05
C ALA A 33 -7.39 8.31 -28.19
N SER A 34 -7.50 8.45 -26.85
CA SER A 34 -7.73 7.34 -25.94
C SER A 34 -8.98 7.43 -25.05
N LEU A 35 -9.71 8.55 -25.09
CA LEU A 35 -10.91 8.74 -24.27
C LEU A 35 -12.18 8.05 -24.81
N GLY A 36 -12.12 7.46 -25.98
CA GLY A 36 -13.36 6.96 -26.60
C GLY A 36 -13.94 5.72 -25.91
N PRO A 37 -13.39 4.51 -26.11
CA PRO A 37 -14.11 3.28 -25.74
C PRO A 37 -13.88 2.80 -24.32
N ALA A 38 -12.67 2.94 -23.74
CA ALA A 38 -12.36 2.33 -22.45
C ALA A 38 -13.00 3.06 -21.27
N LEU A 39 -12.95 4.40 -21.23
CA LEU A 39 -13.56 5.18 -20.14
C LEU A 39 -15.08 5.10 -20.17
N THR A 40 -15.66 5.14 -21.38
CA THR A 40 -17.11 5.01 -21.57
C THR A 40 -17.61 3.61 -21.22
N SER A 41 -16.79 2.58 -21.44
CA SER A 41 -17.10 1.20 -21.07
C SER A 41 -16.99 0.97 -19.57
N ASP A 42 -15.92 1.46 -18.94
CA ASP A 42 -15.65 1.27 -17.51
C ASP A 42 -16.63 2.06 -16.62
N LEU A 43 -16.97 3.28 -17.00
CA LEU A 43 -17.94 4.11 -16.27
C LEU A 43 -19.41 3.78 -16.60
N GLY A 44 -19.68 2.81 -17.47
CA GLY A 44 -21.05 2.55 -17.95
C GLY A 44 -21.66 3.72 -18.73
N LEU A 45 -20.83 4.72 -19.12
CA LEU A 45 -21.27 5.89 -19.89
C LEU A 45 -21.42 5.61 -21.38
N ALA A 46 -21.03 4.41 -21.83
CA ALA A 46 -21.24 3.97 -23.19
C ALA A 46 -22.73 3.71 -23.42
N ARG A 47 -23.47 4.79 -23.64
CA ARG A 47 -24.75 4.85 -24.32
C ARG A 47 -26.05 4.54 -23.58
N ALA A 48 -26.87 5.56 -23.60
CA ALA A 48 -28.29 5.51 -23.82
C ALA A 48 -28.70 5.00 -25.24
N LEU A 49 -27.89 4.21 -25.97
CA LEU A 49 -28.15 3.83 -27.36
C LEU A 49 -27.74 2.41 -27.77
N ALA A 50 -27.52 1.47 -26.85
CA ALA A 50 -27.39 0.06 -27.21
C ALA A 50 -27.77 -0.84 -26.05
N ASP A 51 -28.73 -1.71 -26.27
CA ASP A 51 -29.11 -2.83 -25.39
C ASP A 51 -28.04 -3.94 -25.29
N ASP A 52 -26.87 -3.73 -25.92
CA ASP A 52 -25.73 -4.65 -25.93
C ASP A 52 -24.47 -3.99 -25.30
N ALA A 53 -24.52 -3.61 -24.02
CA ALA A 53 -23.28 -3.32 -23.29
C ALA A 53 -22.46 -4.62 -23.15
N PRO A 54 -21.14 -4.63 -23.44
CA PRO A 54 -20.34 -5.85 -23.29
C PRO A 54 -20.39 -6.33 -21.84
N ASP A 55 -20.68 -7.62 -21.63
CA ASP A 55 -20.75 -8.23 -20.29
C ASP A 55 -19.43 -8.21 -19.53
N THR A 56 -18.32 -7.89 -20.19
CA THR A 56 -16.98 -7.91 -19.62
C THR A 56 -16.28 -6.55 -19.74
N LEU A 57 -15.49 -6.19 -18.72
CA LEU A 57 -14.61 -5.02 -18.79
C LEU A 57 -13.51 -5.26 -19.83
N SER A 58 -13.23 -4.26 -20.67
CA SER A 58 -12.14 -4.28 -21.64
C SER A 58 -11.14 -3.17 -21.36
N PHE A 59 -9.84 -3.50 -21.44
CA PHE A 59 -8.73 -2.60 -21.13
C PHE A 59 -7.97 -2.16 -22.40
N GLY A 60 -8.62 -2.15 -23.54
CA GLY A 60 -8.08 -1.65 -24.80
C GLY A 60 -6.75 -2.33 -25.19
N LYS A 61 -5.69 -1.56 -25.36
CA LYS A 61 -4.37 -2.08 -25.78
C LYS A 61 -3.74 -3.04 -24.75
N LEU A 62 -4.17 -3.00 -23.50
CA LEU A 62 -3.68 -3.89 -22.44
C LEU A 62 -4.43 -5.22 -22.40
N GLU A 63 -5.58 -5.32 -23.05
CA GLU A 63 -6.43 -6.51 -23.00
C GLU A 63 -5.71 -7.83 -23.34
N PRO A 64 -4.84 -7.90 -24.38
CA PRO A 64 -4.11 -9.12 -24.65
C PRO A 64 -3.17 -9.55 -23.50
N LEU A 65 -2.56 -8.59 -22.79
CA LEU A 65 -1.67 -8.88 -21.68
C LEU A 65 -2.45 -9.21 -20.39
N VAL A 66 -3.55 -8.50 -20.15
CA VAL A 66 -4.50 -8.80 -19.05
C VAL A 66 -5.06 -10.21 -19.22
N GLY A 67 -5.54 -10.54 -20.42
CA GLY A 67 -6.04 -11.87 -20.73
C GLY A 67 -4.97 -12.95 -20.56
N LEU A 68 -3.74 -12.70 -21.00
CA LEU A 68 -2.62 -13.63 -20.81
C LEU A 68 -2.40 -13.96 -19.32
N MET A 69 -2.45 -12.95 -18.44
CA MET A 69 -2.29 -13.12 -17.00
C MET A 69 -3.47 -13.84 -16.34
N GLN A 70 -4.65 -13.83 -16.96
CA GLN A 70 -5.82 -14.56 -16.45
C GLN A 70 -5.92 -15.99 -16.98
N ASP A 71 -5.42 -16.26 -18.18
CA ASP A 71 -5.62 -17.53 -18.87
C ASP A 71 -4.43 -18.50 -18.71
N MET A 72 -3.23 -18.00 -18.41
CA MET A 72 -2.01 -18.81 -18.39
C MET A 72 -1.59 -19.17 -16.96
N PRO A 73 -1.25 -20.44 -16.66
CA PRO A 73 -0.65 -20.85 -15.38
C PRO A 73 0.65 -20.08 -15.10
N ALA A 74 0.94 -19.78 -13.83
CA ALA A 74 2.05 -18.91 -13.42
C ALA A 74 3.43 -19.43 -13.87
N ASP A 75 3.66 -20.73 -13.83
CA ASP A 75 4.89 -21.38 -14.31
C ASP A 75 5.09 -21.23 -15.82
N LYS A 76 4.00 -21.21 -16.59
CA LYS A 76 4.03 -20.95 -18.04
C LYS A 76 4.12 -19.47 -18.37
N LEU A 77 3.51 -18.63 -17.55
CA LEU A 77 3.51 -17.17 -17.75
C LEU A 77 4.90 -16.58 -17.49
N LEU A 78 5.63 -17.06 -16.48
CA LEU A 78 6.91 -16.48 -16.07
C LEU A 78 7.94 -16.37 -17.23
N PRO A 79 8.22 -17.42 -18.02
CA PRO A 79 9.08 -17.31 -19.20
C PRO A 79 8.59 -16.30 -20.22
N VAL A 80 7.27 -16.24 -20.45
CA VAL A 80 6.67 -15.28 -21.41
C VAL A 80 6.84 -13.84 -20.94
N LEU A 81 6.71 -13.57 -19.62
CA LEU A 81 6.96 -12.22 -19.10
C LEU A 81 8.42 -11.81 -19.25
N VAL A 82 9.35 -12.73 -19.01
CA VAL A 82 10.79 -12.46 -19.22
C VAL A 82 11.10 -12.21 -20.69
N GLU A 83 10.51 -12.96 -21.61
CA GLU A 83 10.65 -12.72 -23.07
C GLU A 83 10.08 -11.34 -23.46
N LYS A 84 8.91 -10.96 -22.92
CA LYS A 84 8.32 -9.64 -23.15
C LYS A 84 9.21 -8.50 -22.65
N LEU A 85 9.83 -8.66 -21.47
CA LEU A 85 10.82 -7.71 -20.96
C LEU A 85 12.02 -7.59 -21.89
N ALA A 86 12.56 -8.72 -22.37
CA ALA A 86 13.65 -8.73 -23.35
C ALA A 86 13.25 -8.09 -24.69
N GLY A 87 11.97 -8.18 -25.07
CA GLY A 87 11.37 -7.55 -26.25
C GLY A 87 10.99 -6.08 -26.07
N GLY A 88 11.32 -5.45 -24.91
CA GLY A 88 11.12 -4.02 -24.66
C GLY A 88 9.82 -3.64 -23.93
N THR A 89 9.02 -4.60 -23.48
CA THR A 89 7.91 -4.31 -22.54
C THR A 89 8.51 -3.88 -21.20
N ASP A 90 8.06 -2.78 -20.62
CA ASP A 90 8.57 -2.29 -19.34
C ASP A 90 7.84 -2.94 -18.14
N LEU A 91 8.48 -2.87 -16.95
CA LEU A 91 7.92 -3.41 -15.70
C LEU A 91 6.62 -2.72 -15.30
N ARG A 92 6.48 -1.44 -15.58
CA ARG A 92 5.26 -0.67 -15.31
C ARG A 92 4.08 -1.27 -16.07
N THR A 93 4.24 -1.54 -17.36
CA THR A 93 3.21 -2.17 -18.19
C THR A 93 2.78 -3.55 -17.65
N LEU A 94 3.73 -4.36 -17.16
CA LEU A 94 3.42 -5.64 -16.54
C LEU A 94 2.62 -5.47 -15.23
N VAL A 95 3.00 -4.50 -14.40
CA VAL A 95 2.29 -4.18 -13.15
C VAL A 95 0.87 -3.70 -13.44
N VAL A 96 0.70 -2.82 -14.44
CA VAL A 96 -0.64 -2.34 -14.86
C VAL A 96 -1.52 -3.50 -15.30
N ALA A 97 -1.02 -4.36 -16.17
CA ALA A 97 -1.79 -5.53 -16.63
C ALA A 97 -2.13 -6.49 -15.48
N GLY A 98 -1.17 -6.73 -14.57
CA GLY A 98 -1.38 -7.55 -13.38
C GLY A 98 -2.46 -6.99 -12.44
N ALA A 99 -2.48 -5.67 -12.26
CA ALA A 99 -3.48 -4.97 -11.45
C ALA A 99 -4.89 -5.06 -12.06
N LEU A 100 -5.00 -4.86 -13.37
CA LEU A 100 -6.27 -4.93 -14.07
C LEU A 100 -6.81 -6.37 -14.15
N ALA A 101 -5.93 -7.37 -14.36
CA ALA A 101 -6.29 -8.78 -14.29
C ALA A 101 -6.80 -9.16 -12.89
N ASN A 102 -6.12 -8.71 -11.85
CA ASN A 102 -6.51 -8.92 -10.46
C ASN A 102 -7.87 -8.26 -10.16
N ALA A 103 -8.01 -6.97 -10.51
CA ALA A 103 -9.25 -6.22 -10.29
C ALA A 103 -10.44 -6.91 -10.95
N ARG A 104 -10.31 -7.28 -12.23
CA ARG A 104 -11.37 -7.96 -12.98
C ARG A 104 -11.73 -9.32 -12.39
N THR A 105 -10.73 -10.07 -11.93
CA THR A 105 -10.96 -11.41 -11.35
C THR A 105 -11.55 -11.36 -9.95
N PHE A 106 -11.06 -10.48 -9.07
CA PHE A 106 -11.41 -10.52 -7.65
C PHE A 106 -12.30 -9.37 -7.18
N GLY A 107 -12.25 -8.22 -7.85
CA GLY A 107 -13.03 -7.05 -7.44
C GLY A 107 -12.82 -6.62 -5.99
N GLY A 108 -11.60 -6.80 -5.44
CA GLY A 108 -11.28 -6.48 -4.05
C GLY A 108 -11.70 -7.53 -3.03
N GLN A 109 -12.23 -8.66 -3.50
CA GLN A 109 -12.66 -9.78 -2.66
C GLN A 109 -11.66 -10.90 -2.65
N ASP A 110 -11.37 -11.80 -2.15
CA ASP A 110 -10.33 -12.84 -2.07
C ASP A 110 -9.07 -12.39 -1.34
N TYR A 111 -8.84 -13.04 -0.22
CA TYR A 111 -7.73 -12.70 0.69
C TYR A 111 -6.36 -12.63 -0.02
N THR A 112 -6.00 -13.66 -0.77
CA THR A 112 -4.72 -13.67 -1.51
C THR A 112 -4.75 -12.71 -2.70
N GLY A 113 -5.92 -12.56 -3.34
CA GLY A 113 -6.13 -11.65 -4.47
C GLY A 113 -5.83 -10.21 -4.11
N TYR A 114 -6.48 -9.66 -3.07
CA TYR A 114 -6.21 -8.27 -2.70
C TYR A 114 -4.81 -8.07 -2.07
N HIS A 115 -4.20 -9.09 -1.44
CA HIS A 115 -2.81 -9.01 -1.01
C HIS A 115 -1.86 -8.88 -2.21
N ALA A 116 -2.08 -9.65 -3.29
CA ALA A 116 -1.30 -9.53 -4.52
C ALA A 116 -1.46 -8.14 -5.14
N PHE A 117 -2.69 -7.64 -5.21
CA PHE A 117 -2.97 -6.29 -5.71
C PHE A 117 -2.21 -5.22 -4.91
N MET A 118 -2.31 -5.26 -3.58
CA MET A 118 -1.64 -4.29 -2.70
C MET A 118 -0.10 -4.36 -2.77
N ALA A 119 0.48 -5.49 -3.18
CA ALA A 119 1.92 -5.68 -3.31
C ALA A 119 2.50 -5.18 -4.66
N LEU A 120 1.67 -4.90 -5.68
CA LEU A 120 2.14 -4.52 -7.02
C LEU A 120 2.95 -3.21 -7.06
N VAL A 121 2.42 -2.13 -6.47
CA VAL A 121 3.15 -0.85 -6.38
C VAL A 121 4.41 -0.99 -5.54
N PRO A 122 4.38 -1.57 -4.33
CA PRO A 122 5.58 -1.90 -3.57
C PRO A 122 6.64 -2.62 -4.38
N ALA A 123 6.28 -3.68 -5.11
CA ALA A 123 7.22 -4.44 -5.95
C ALA A 123 7.84 -3.59 -7.08
N LEU A 124 7.05 -2.71 -7.70
CA LEU A 124 7.55 -1.78 -8.72
C LEU A 124 8.54 -0.77 -8.11
N GLU A 125 8.26 -0.25 -6.93
CA GLU A 125 9.20 0.66 -6.24
C GLU A 125 10.49 -0.07 -5.82
N MET A 126 10.37 -1.28 -5.24
CA MET A 126 11.52 -2.14 -4.93
C MET A 126 12.39 -2.39 -6.17
N SER A 127 11.78 -2.57 -7.34
CA SER A 127 12.52 -2.79 -8.59
C SER A 127 13.45 -1.63 -8.96
N LYS A 128 13.08 -0.40 -8.59
CA LYS A 128 13.91 0.81 -8.85
C LYS A 128 15.16 0.86 -7.96
N GLU A 129 15.13 0.17 -6.83
CA GLU A 129 16.22 0.09 -5.86
C GLU A 129 17.17 -1.09 -6.13
N MET A 130 16.75 -2.06 -6.95
CA MET A 130 17.55 -3.23 -7.31
C MET A 130 18.62 -2.93 -8.35
N PRO A 131 19.76 -3.65 -8.35
CA PRO A 131 20.70 -3.66 -9.46
C PRO A 131 20.00 -4.03 -10.79
N GLU A 132 20.45 -3.44 -11.90
CA GLU A 132 19.84 -3.57 -13.23
C GLU A 132 19.46 -5.03 -13.58
N ALA A 133 20.42 -5.94 -13.42
CA ALA A 133 20.22 -7.35 -13.76
C ALA A 133 19.13 -8.05 -12.93
N ARG A 134 18.83 -7.54 -11.72
CA ARG A 134 17.85 -8.11 -10.77
C ARG A 134 16.58 -7.29 -10.65
N ARG A 135 16.47 -6.19 -11.39
CA ARG A 135 15.38 -5.21 -11.29
C ARG A 135 14.00 -5.82 -11.47
N ALA A 136 13.85 -6.85 -12.30
CA ALA A 136 12.57 -7.48 -12.57
C ALA A 136 12.07 -8.41 -11.45
N LEU A 137 12.95 -8.90 -10.58
CA LEU A 137 12.63 -9.96 -9.61
C LEU A 137 11.47 -9.63 -8.67
N PRO A 138 11.38 -8.43 -8.02
CA PRO A 138 10.26 -8.11 -7.14
C PRO A 138 8.91 -8.16 -7.88
N VAL A 139 8.85 -7.60 -9.07
CA VAL A 139 7.62 -7.56 -9.88
C VAL A 139 7.22 -8.97 -10.34
N LEU A 140 8.16 -9.76 -10.85
CA LEU A 140 7.89 -11.14 -11.28
C LEU A 140 7.40 -12.02 -10.14
N LYS A 141 7.96 -11.86 -8.93
CA LYS A 141 7.50 -12.55 -7.72
C LYS A 141 6.02 -12.28 -7.42
N VAL A 142 5.62 -11.01 -7.41
CA VAL A 142 4.23 -10.63 -7.14
C VAL A 142 3.30 -11.10 -8.26
N LEU A 143 3.69 -10.95 -9.53
CA LEU A 143 2.90 -11.42 -10.66
C LEU A 143 2.73 -12.94 -10.67
N TYR A 144 3.76 -13.70 -10.29
CA TYR A 144 3.67 -15.15 -10.14
C TYR A 144 2.59 -15.54 -9.12
N ARG A 145 2.59 -14.92 -7.94
CA ARG A 145 1.59 -15.15 -6.90
C ARG A 145 0.20 -14.71 -7.33
N ASN A 146 0.09 -13.55 -7.96
CA ASN A 146 -1.16 -13.01 -8.49
C ASN A 146 -1.80 -13.99 -9.49
N THR A 147 -1.02 -14.41 -10.48
CA THR A 147 -1.50 -15.34 -11.52
C THR A 147 -1.84 -16.72 -10.95
N THR A 148 -1.03 -17.25 -10.03
CA THR A 148 -1.35 -18.50 -9.35
C THR A 148 -2.74 -18.41 -8.72
N ARG A 149 -3.03 -17.32 -7.99
CA ARG A 149 -4.32 -17.15 -7.34
C ARG A 149 -5.47 -16.97 -8.33
N ILE A 150 -5.24 -16.24 -9.41
CA ILE A 150 -6.23 -16.08 -10.49
C ILE A 150 -6.60 -17.45 -11.07
N GLN A 151 -5.61 -18.29 -11.35
CA GLN A 151 -5.84 -19.65 -11.87
C GLN A 151 -6.59 -20.56 -10.88
N GLU A 152 -6.23 -20.51 -9.60
CA GLU A 152 -6.95 -21.26 -8.54
C GLU A 152 -8.44 -20.88 -8.47
N LYS A 153 -8.80 -19.67 -8.86
CA LYS A 153 -10.18 -19.16 -8.87
C LYS A 153 -10.88 -19.32 -10.22
N GLY A 154 -10.26 -19.97 -11.19
CA GLY A 154 -10.85 -20.29 -12.48
C GLY A 154 -10.54 -19.31 -13.62
N GLY A 155 -9.64 -18.35 -13.38
CA GLY A 155 -9.19 -17.41 -14.39
C GLY A 155 -10.30 -16.52 -14.93
N ARG A 156 -10.25 -16.26 -16.24
CA ARG A 156 -11.24 -15.41 -16.94
C ARG A 156 -12.69 -15.90 -16.83
N LYS A 157 -12.92 -17.18 -16.62
CA LYS A 157 -14.27 -17.75 -16.54
C LYS A 157 -15.05 -17.28 -15.31
N ASN A 158 -14.35 -16.83 -14.28
CA ASN A 158 -14.93 -16.45 -12.98
C ASN A 158 -14.65 -14.98 -12.65
N GLU A 159 -14.68 -14.09 -13.64
CA GLU A 159 -14.55 -12.65 -13.44
C GLU A 159 -15.66 -12.12 -12.53
N VAL A 160 -15.29 -11.26 -11.60
CA VAL A 160 -16.21 -10.68 -10.61
C VAL A 160 -16.57 -9.24 -10.95
N LEU A 161 -15.65 -8.52 -11.59
CA LEU A 161 -15.84 -7.12 -11.92
C LEU A 161 -16.38 -6.98 -13.35
N HIS A 162 -17.62 -6.51 -13.45
CA HIS A 162 -18.32 -6.26 -14.71
C HIS A 162 -18.59 -4.76 -14.91
N PRO A 163 -18.96 -4.30 -16.13
CA PRO A 163 -19.43 -2.93 -16.35
C PRO A 163 -20.61 -2.60 -15.42
N VAL A 164 -20.62 -1.39 -14.88
CA VAL A 164 -21.64 -0.91 -13.95
C VAL A 164 -22.24 0.39 -14.50
N LYS A 165 -23.56 0.45 -14.54
CA LYS A 165 -24.29 1.67 -14.90
C LYS A 165 -24.39 2.59 -13.68
N ALA A 166 -23.92 3.83 -13.82
CA ALA A 166 -24.06 4.85 -12.78
C ALA A 166 -25.53 5.04 -12.36
N VAL A 167 -25.74 5.32 -11.07
CA VAL A 167 -27.06 5.73 -10.59
C VAL A 167 -27.41 7.11 -11.17
N ASP A 168 -28.67 7.30 -11.50
CA ASP A 168 -29.18 8.60 -11.96
C ASP A 168 -29.67 9.41 -10.75
N LEU A 169 -28.77 10.18 -10.16
CA LEU A 169 -29.03 11.08 -9.04
C LEU A 169 -28.45 12.48 -9.32
N PRO A 170 -29.09 13.53 -8.81
CA PRO A 170 -28.51 14.88 -8.85
C PRO A 170 -27.13 14.91 -8.17
N LYS A 171 -26.22 15.72 -8.72
CA LYS A 171 -24.82 15.79 -8.24
C LYS A 171 -24.73 16.09 -6.75
N GLU A 172 -25.60 16.92 -6.22
CA GLU A 172 -25.66 17.31 -4.81
C GLU A 172 -25.97 16.14 -3.88
N LYS A 173 -26.52 15.05 -4.41
CA LYS A 173 -26.79 13.79 -3.68
C LYS A 173 -25.68 12.76 -3.83
N LEU A 174 -24.72 12.98 -4.71
CA LEU A 174 -23.56 12.11 -4.93
C LEU A 174 -22.44 12.50 -3.97
N THR A 175 -22.54 12.07 -2.71
CA THR A 175 -21.63 12.43 -1.62
C THR A 175 -21.01 11.20 -0.99
N GLY A 176 -19.94 11.40 -0.23
CA GLY A 176 -19.34 10.34 0.59
C GLY A 176 -20.33 9.76 1.61
N GLU A 177 -21.23 10.59 2.15
CA GLU A 177 -22.32 10.12 3.04
C GLU A 177 -23.28 9.18 2.31
N ALA A 178 -23.68 9.51 1.10
CA ALA A 178 -24.57 8.65 0.31
C ALA A 178 -23.91 7.30 0.02
N LEU A 179 -22.62 7.30 -0.33
CA LEU A 179 -21.85 6.07 -0.51
C LEU A 179 -21.77 5.26 0.79
N ARG A 180 -21.49 5.91 1.91
CA ARG A 180 -21.44 5.28 3.23
C ARG A 180 -22.77 4.64 3.62
N GLU A 181 -23.89 5.33 3.38
CA GLU A 181 -25.22 4.82 3.67
C GLU A 181 -25.56 3.54 2.91
N VAL A 182 -25.29 3.50 1.60
CA VAL A 182 -25.56 2.28 0.80
C VAL A 182 -24.60 1.15 1.18
N THR A 183 -23.34 1.48 1.52
CA THR A 183 -22.36 0.52 2.03
C THR A 183 -22.84 -0.11 3.33
N ARG A 184 -23.32 0.68 4.29
CA ARG A 184 -23.87 0.20 5.58
C ARG A 184 -25.08 -0.72 5.43
N LYS A 185 -25.83 -0.59 4.34
CA LYS A 185 -26.93 -1.49 4.00
C LYS A 185 -26.48 -2.82 3.41
N ALA A 186 -25.18 -2.96 3.16
CA ALA A 186 -24.57 -4.10 2.47
C ALA A 186 -25.19 -4.36 1.07
N ASP A 187 -25.62 -3.30 0.40
CA ASP A 187 -26.20 -3.35 -0.94
C ASP A 187 -25.09 -3.13 -1.98
N MET A 188 -24.59 -4.23 -2.55
CA MET A 188 -23.47 -4.21 -3.49
C MET A 188 -23.82 -3.47 -4.78
N ASP A 189 -25.00 -3.72 -5.36
CA ASP A 189 -25.42 -3.07 -6.60
C ASP A 189 -25.59 -1.57 -6.41
N ALA A 190 -26.29 -1.16 -5.36
CA ALA A 190 -26.48 0.27 -5.06
C ALA A 190 -25.13 0.97 -4.77
N ALA A 191 -24.20 0.32 -4.05
CA ALA A 191 -22.89 0.90 -3.74
C ALA A 191 -22.02 1.06 -4.99
N GLU A 192 -21.95 0.04 -5.85
CA GLU A 192 -21.18 0.10 -7.11
C GLU A 192 -21.76 1.15 -8.07
N ARG A 193 -23.08 1.23 -8.21
CA ARG A 193 -23.75 2.23 -9.06
C ARG A 193 -23.61 3.65 -8.52
N THR A 194 -23.67 3.82 -7.20
CA THR A 194 -23.42 5.13 -6.56
C THR A 194 -21.98 5.56 -6.78
N PHE A 195 -21.03 4.64 -6.59
CA PHE A 195 -19.62 4.94 -6.82
C PHE A 195 -19.31 5.19 -8.30
N ALA A 196 -19.97 4.49 -9.23
CA ALA A 196 -19.82 4.75 -10.67
C ALA A 196 -20.26 6.17 -11.04
N ALA A 197 -21.27 6.73 -10.37
CA ALA A 197 -21.65 8.13 -10.54
C ALA A 197 -20.63 9.10 -9.93
N ILE A 198 -20.17 8.83 -8.71
CA ILE A 198 -19.12 9.62 -8.03
C ILE A 198 -17.81 9.62 -8.81
N ALA A 199 -17.41 8.48 -9.39
CA ALA A 199 -16.17 8.33 -10.15
C ALA A 199 -16.15 9.08 -11.50
N GLN A 200 -17.24 9.75 -11.89
CA GLN A 200 -17.24 10.72 -12.99
C GLN A 200 -16.52 12.02 -12.61
N GLU A 201 -16.33 12.27 -11.32
CA GLU A 201 -15.52 13.37 -10.81
C GLU A 201 -14.00 13.06 -10.94
N PRO A 202 -13.13 14.08 -10.76
CA PRO A 202 -11.69 13.85 -10.69
C PRO A 202 -11.34 12.75 -9.68
N PRO A 203 -10.36 11.88 -9.95
CA PRO A 203 -10.01 10.75 -9.06
C PRO A 203 -9.74 11.12 -7.61
N GLY A 204 -9.20 12.32 -7.34
CA GLY A 204 -9.00 12.81 -5.98
C GLY A 204 -10.33 13.04 -5.24
N GLU A 205 -11.33 13.59 -5.91
CA GLU A 205 -12.66 13.80 -5.34
C GLU A 205 -13.39 12.47 -5.12
N ALA A 206 -13.34 11.58 -6.11
CA ALA A 206 -13.88 10.22 -5.95
C ALA A 206 -13.22 9.49 -4.78
N PHE A 207 -11.91 9.68 -4.59
CA PHE A 207 -11.18 9.12 -3.45
C PHE A 207 -11.58 9.75 -2.11
N ASN A 208 -11.81 11.07 -2.07
CA ASN A 208 -12.34 11.76 -0.89
C ASN A 208 -13.71 11.21 -0.49
N HIS A 209 -14.61 10.99 -1.45
CA HIS A 209 -15.91 10.39 -1.17
C HIS A 209 -15.79 8.94 -0.69
N LEU A 210 -14.86 8.15 -1.23
CA LEU A 210 -14.60 6.78 -0.80
C LEU A 210 -14.18 6.69 0.67
N GLN A 211 -13.46 7.69 1.19
CA GLN A 211 -12.97 7.67 2.58
C GLN A 211 -14.10 7.55 3.60
N PHE A 212 -15.28 8.08 3.33
CA PHE A 212 -16.44 7.93 4.21
C PHE A 212 -16.83 6.47 4.46
N ALA A 213 -16.69 5.62 3.44
CA ALA A 213 -16.90 4.18 3.62
C ALA A 213 -15.68 3.51 4.26
N VAL A 214 -14.46 3.93 3.95
CA VAL A 214 -13.23 3.34 4.48
C VAL A 214 -13.09 3.55 5.99
N GLU A 215 -13.33 4.76 6.48
CA GLU A 215 -13.20 5.12 7.90
C GLU A 215 -14.29 4.54 8.82
N ASP A 216 -15.32 3.95 8.24
CA ASP A 216 -16.51 3.46 8.93
C ASP A 216 -16.27 2.18 9.77
N GLU A 217 -15.14 1.52 9.54
CA GLU A 217 -14.65 0.39 10.30
C GLU A 217 -13.12 0.31 10.24
N VAL A 218 -12.48 -0.12 11.33
CA VAL A 218 -11.03 -0.26 11.40
C VAL A 218 -10.60 -1.67 11.06
N ASP A 219 -10.11 -1.83 9.84
CA ASP A 219 -9.51 -3.05 9.33
C ASP A 219 -8.31 -2.68 8.44
N VAL A 220 -7.20 -3.42 8.60
CA VAL A 220 -5.96 -3.13 7.87
C VAL A 220 -6.14 -3.24 6.36
N HIS A 221 -6.85 -4.27 5.90
CA HIS A 221 -7.02 -4.50 4.46
C HIS A 221 -7.91 -3.43 3.84
N ARG A 222 -8.94 -2.97 4.57
CA ARG A 222 -9.86 -1.91 4.16
C ARG A 222 -9.12 -0.61 3.85
N VAL A 223 -8.24 -0.15 4.73
CA VAL A 223 -7.50 1.10 4.54
C VAL A 223 -6.33 0.94 3.57
N VAL A 224 -5.58 -0.17 3.66
CA VAL A 224 -4.43 -0.40 2.78
C VAL A 224 -4.86 -0.64 1.34
N LEU A 225 -5.97 -1.37 1.10
CA LEU A 225 -6.51 -1.55 -0.24
C LEU A 225 -6.92 -0.21 -0.87
N ALA A 226 -7.63 0.64 -0.12
CA ALA A 226 -8.03 1.97 -0.60
C ALA A 226 -6.81 2.83 -0.95
N TRP A 227 -5.82 2.89 -0.07
CA TRP A 227 -4.60 3.62 -0.33
C TRP A 227 -3.82 3.09 -1.54
N ARG A 228 -3.60 1.76 -1.61
CA ARG A 228 -2.82 1.15 -2.70
C ARG A 228 -3.55 1.22 -4.05
N ALA A 229 -4.88 1.16 -4.06
CA ALA A 229 -5.68 1.39 -5.26
C ALA A 229 -5.50 2.83 -5.77
N TYR A 230 -5.51 3.82 -4.88
CA TYR A 230 -5.27 5.22 -5.25
C TYR A 230 -3.82 5.47 -5.71
N ALA A 231 -2.84 4.98 -4.97
CA ALA A 231 -1.42 5.10 -5.32
C ALA A 231 -1.09 4.42 -6.67
N LEU A 232 -1.83 3.37 -7.02
CA LEU A 232 -1.64 2.67 -8.29
C LEU A 232 -2.05 3.55 -9.50
N LEU A 233 -2.88 4.58 -9.32
CA LEU A 233 -3.27 5.49 -10.39
C LEU A 233 -2.09 6.28 -10.99
N ASP A 234 -1.03 6.49 -10.22
CA ASP A 234 0.20 7.10 -10.74
C ASP A 234 0.94 6.16 -11.72
N VAL A 235 0.66 4.86 -11.63
CA VAL A 235 1.24 3.81 -12.48
C VAL A 235 0.31 3.45 -13.64
N THR A 236 -0.97 3.24 -13.39
CA THR A 236 -1.95 2.79 -14.40
C THR A 236 -2.48 3.89 -15.28
N GLY A 237 -2.57 5.11 -14.74
CA GLY A 237 -3.31 6.23 -15.32
C GLY A 237 -4.63 6.47 -14.60
N LYS A 238 -5.08 7.73 -14.62
CA LYS A 238 -6.29 8.18 -13.91
C LYS A 238 -7.58 7.65 -14.52
N GLU A 239 -7.54 7.25 -15.78
CA GLU A 239 -8.66 6.62 -16.49
C GLU A 239 -9.08 5.28 -15.89
N GLN A 240 -8.19 4.63 -15.12
CA GLN A 240 -8.50 3.39 -14.41
C GLN A 240 -9.06 3.61 -12.99
N ALA A 241 -9.34 4.86 -12.60
CA ALA A 241 -9.72 5.19 -11.22
C ALA A 241 -10.98 4.46 -10.78
N HIS A 242 -12.02 4.42 -11.62
CA HIS A 242 -13.25 3.71 -11.29
C HIS A 242 -12.98 2.23 -11.02
N THR A 243 -12.33 1.52 -11.95
CA THR A 243 -12.02 0.09 -11.81
C THR A 243 -11.22 -0.21 -10.53
N LEU A 244 -10.18 0.57 -10.28
CA LEU A 244 -9.27 0.30 -9.18
C LEU A 244 -9.86 0.67 -7.81
N LEU A 245 -10.48 1.85 -7.68
CA LEU A 245 -11.08 2.30 -6.43
C LEU A 245 -12.37 1.54 -6.07
N ARG A 246 -13.14 1.08 -7.07
CA ARG A 246 -14.34 0.29 -6.87
C ARG A 246 -14.08 -1.00 -6.07
N GLN A 247 -12.88 -1.59 -6.17
CA GLN A 247 -12.50 -2.73 -5.36
C GLN A 247 -12.62 -2.44 -3.86
N SER A 248 -12.23 -1.23 -3.44
CA SER A 248 -12.36 -0.81 -2.03
C SER A 248 -13.81 -0.60 -1.62
N VAL A 249 -14.67 -0.11 -2.52
CA VAL A 249 -16.13 -0.05 -2.26
C VAL A 249 -16.69 -1.44 -2.01
N ARG A 250 -16.38 -2.39 -2.88
CA ARG A 250 -16.83 -3.79 -2.77
C ARG A 250 -16.32 -4.44 -1.48
N TYR A 251 -15.05 -4.21 -1.14
CA TYR A 251 -14.48 -4.68 0.13
C TYR A 251 -15.27 -4.14 1.33
N CYS A 252 -15.58 -2.84 1.34
CA CYS A 252 -16.37 -2.22 2.41
C CYS A 252 -17.78 -2.83 2.53
N VAL A 253 -18.46 -3.07 1.41
CA VAL A 253 -19.79 -3.69 1.38
C VAL A 253 -19.73 -5.13 1.89
N GLU A 254 -18.75 -5.93 1.45
CA GLU A 254 -18.60 -7.32 1.88
C GLU A 254 -18.31 -7.42 3.39
N SER A 255 -17.48 -6.51 3.92
CA SER A 255 -17.22 -6.40 5.36
C SER A 255 -18.51 -6.13 6.13
N GLU A 256 -19.37 -5.23 5.64
CA GLU A 256 -20.69 -4.96 6.24
C GLU A 256 -21.60 -6.19 6.17
N GLN A 257 -21.66 -6.84 5.02
CA GLN A 257 -22.47 -8.04 4.86
C GLN A 257 -22.02 -9.15 5.83
N TRP A 258 -20.70 -9.33 5.99
CA TRP A 258 -20.15 -10.27 6.97
C TRP A 258 -20.55 -9.88 8.39
N ARG A 259 -20.44 -8.59 8.75
CA ARG A 259 -20.84 -8.06 10.07
C ARG A 259 -22.31 -8.35 10.37
N LEU A 260 -23.20 -8.03 9.44
CA LEU A 260 -24.65 -8.23 9.58
C LEU A 260 -25.01 -9.73 9.67
N ASN A 261 -24.44 -10.56 8.80
CA ASN A 261 -24.67 -12.00 8.80
C ASN A 261 -24.19 -12.67 10.11
N ASN A 262 -23.12 -12.14 10.70
CA ASN A 262 -22.58 -12.64 11.98
C ASN A 262 -23.14 -11.88 13.20
N LYS A 263 -24.16 -11.05 13.02
CA LYS A 263 -24.82 -10.29 14.10
C LYS A 263 -23.83 -9.52 14.99
N ARG A 264 -22.77 -8.98 14.39
CA ARG A 264 -21.80 -8.14 15.09
C ARG A 264 -22.39 -6.75 15.34
N GLY A 265 -22.08 -6.17 16.51
CA GLY A 265 -22.48 -4.81 16.85
C GLY A 265 -21.89 -3.75 15.90
N GLU A 266 -22.35 -2.51 16.01
CA GLU A 266 -21.82 -1.39 15.27
C GLU A 266 -20.34 -1.16 15.62
N PRO A 267 -19.46 -0.88 14.63
CA PRO A 267 -18.08 -0.50 14.89
C PRO A 267 -18.01 0.77 15.75
N PRO A 268 -17.27 0.76 16.88
CA PRO A 268 -17.23 1.91 17.79
C PRO A 268 -16.73 3.20 17.13
N VAL A 269 -15.91 3.11 16.10
CA VAL A 269 -15.38 4.27 15.37
C VAL A 269 -16.50 5.12 14.76
N ARG A 270 -17.66 4.54 14.43
CA ARG A 270 -18.83 5.26 13.89
C ARG A 270 -19.42 6.27 14.85
N ALA A 271 -19.27 6.03 16.15
CA ALA A 271 -19.67 6.99 17.19
C ALA A 271 -18.52 7.90 17.61
N VAL A 272 -17.30 7.38 17.66
CA VAL A 272 -16.12 8.10 18.15
C VAL A 272 -15.70 9.21 17.19
N LEU A 273 -15.60 8.94 15.88
CA LEU A 273 -15.11 9.92 14.91
C LEU A 273 -15.99 11.19 14.86
N PRO A 274 -17.30 11.13 14.58
CA PRO A 274 -18.14 12.34 14.53
C PRO A 274 -18.15 13.10 15.86
N LYS A 275 -18.19 12.39 16.99
CA LYS A 275 -18.11 13.02 18.31
C LYS A 275 -16.85 13.86 18.46
N LEU A 276 -15.68 13.35 18.07
CA LEU A 276 -14.41 14.07 18.21
C LEU A 276 -14.28 15.23 17.20
N LEU A 277 -14.78 15.05 15.98
CA LEU A 277 -14.82 16.13 14.97
C LEU A 277 -15.63 17.33 15.50
N ASP A 278 -16.79 17.07 16.14
CA ASP A 278 -17.66 18.10 16.70
C ASP A 278 -17.09 18.68 18.01
N GLN A 279 -16.64 17.85 18.94
CA GLN A 279 -16.09 18.25 20.24
C GLN A 279 -14.93 19.24 20.07
N TYR A 280 -14.03 18.96 19.14
CA TYR A 280 -12.86 19.78 18.87
C TYR A 280 -13.06 20.79 17.74
N LYS A 281 -14.25 20.85 17.13
CA LYS A 281 -14.59 21.76 16.01
C LYS A 281 -13.57 21.71 14.86
N LEU A 282 -13.11 20.50 14.52
CA LEU A 282 -12.01 20.32 13.58
C LEU A 282 -12.36 20.68 12.14
N LEU A 283 -13.65 20.67 11.78
CA LEU A 283 -14.10 21.02 10.43
C LEU A 283 -14.32 22.53 10.24
N SER A 284 -14.33 23.32 11.32
CA SER A 284 -14.58 24.78 11.28
C SER A 284 -13.32 25.63 11.12
N ARG A 285 -12.15 25.02 11.05
CA ARG A 285 -10.85 25.70 10.95
C ARG A 285 -9.89 24.90 10.06
N PRO A 286 -8.92 25.55 9.40
CA PRO A 286 -7.90 24.85 8.62
C PRO A 286 -7.03 23.96 9.53
N ALA A 287 -6.42 22.92 8.96
CA ALA A 287 -5.41 22.15 9.64
C ALA A 287 -4.24 23.03 10.07
N GLY A 288 -3.70 22.77 11.27
CA GLY A 288 -2.56 23.52 11.79
C GLY A 288 -1.25 23.16 11.11
N ASP A 289 -0.24 24.00 11.32
CA ASP A 289 1.13 23.82 10.80
C ASP A 289 2.19 23.83 11.91
N LYS A 290 1.74 23.85 13.18
CA LYS A 290 2.62 23.90 14.34
C LYS A 290 3.51 22.66 14.39
N LYS A 291 4.81 22.87 14.38
CA LYS A 291 5.81 21.82 14.54
C LYS A 291 5.79 21.27 15.96
N ALA A 292 5.94 19.95 16.07
CA ALA A 292 6.09 19.27 17.34
C ALA A 292 7.56 18.93 17.62
N GLU A 293 7.97 19.01 18.89
CA GLU A 293 9.28 18.57 19.35
C GLU A 293 9.35 17.04 19.45
N ASP A 294 10.57 16.48 19.46
CA ASP A 294 10.80 15.03 19.54
C ASP A 294 10.10 14.40 20.75
N LYS A 295 10.23 15.01 21.93
CA LYS A 295 9.60 14.55 23.14
C LYS A 295 8.07 14.50 23.05
N TRP A 296 7.47 15.51 22.39
CA TRP A 296 6.02 15.57 22.20
C TRP A 296 5.53 14.44 21.28
N VAL A 297 6.24 14.21 20.17
CA VAL A 297 5.89 13.12 19.23
C VAL A 297 6.00 11.76 19.90
N GLU A 298 7.06 11.55 20.69
CA GLU A 298 7.26 10.30 21.45
C GLU A 298 6.16 10.09 22.50
N GLN A 299 5.74 11.14 23.21
CA GLN A 299 4.66 11.07 24.19
C GLN A 299 3.31 10.76 23.55
N LEU A 300 3.00 11.37 22.39
CA LEU A 300 1.78 11.04 21.66
C LEU A 300 1.83 9.59 21.14
N ALA A 301 2.95 9.15 20.58
CA ALA A 301 3.13 7.77 20.15
C ALA A 301 2.94 6.79 21.31
N GLU A 302 3.50 7.08 22.51
CA GLU A 302 3.30 6.27 23.70
C GLU A 302 1.83 6.23 24.12
N THR A 303 1.16 7.36 24.13
CA THR A 303 -0.28 7.45 24.42
C THR A 303 -1.09 6.57 23.46
N ILE A 304 -0.75 6.58 22.15
CA ILE A 304 -1.49 5.81 21.15
C ILE A 304 -1.29 4.30 21.36
N TRP A 305 -0.08 3.79 21.48
CA TRP A 305 0.13 2.34 21.56
C TRP A 305 -0.21 1.74 22.93
N SER A 306 -0.23 2.54 24.02
CA SER A 306 -0.39 2.05 25.39
C SER A 306 -1.77 2.32 26.00
N SER A 307 -2.68 3.03 25.31
CA SER A 307 -4.00 3.39 25.86
C SER A 307 -5.17 2.71 25.13
N SER A 308 -6.40 3.02 25.54
CA SER A 308 -7.60 2.58 24.83
C SER A 308 -7.74 3.26 23.47
N ARG A 309 -8.51 2.65 22.57
CA ARG A 309 -8.83 3.19 21.23
C ARG A 309 -9.37 4.62 21.29
N GLU A 310 -10.31 4.85 22.21
CA GLU A 310 -11.00 6.13 22.39
C GLU A 310 -10.03 7.19 22.90
N LYS A 311 -9.16 6.85 23.86
CA LYS A 311 -8.16 7.76 24.40
C LYS A 311 -7.10 8.13 23.36
N ALA A 312 -6.67 7.17 22.56
CA ALA A 312 -5.72 7.41 21.46
C ALA A 312 -6.33 8.36 20.40
N ALA A 313 -7.57 8.11 19.99
CA ALA A 313 -8.30 8.96 19.05
C ALA A 313 -8.52 10.37 19.60
N ASP A 314 -8.90 10.49 20.88
CA ASP A 314 -9.09 11.78 21.57
C ASP A 314 -7.77 12.57 21.62
N ALA A 315 -6.65 11.92 21.95
CA ALA A 315 -5.33 12.55 21.98
C ALA A 315 -4.91 13.08 20.60
N ALA A 316 -5.17 12.32 19.53
CA ALA A 316 -4.91 12.77 18.15
C ALA A 316 -5.82 13.96 17.78
N ALA A 317 -7.11 13.91 18.11
CA ALA A 317 -8.05 14.99 17.86
C ALA A 317 -7.68 16.28 18.64
N ALA A 318 -7.29 16.15 19.90
CA ALA A 318 -6.82 17.25 20.75
C ALA A 318 -5.56 17.90 20.13
N ALA A 319 -4.59 17.11 19.72
CA ALA A 319 -3.37 17.59 19.07
C ALA A 319 -3.67 18.42 17.79
N LEU A 320 -4.57 17.91 16.94
CA LEU A 320 -5.01 18.62 15.75
C LEU A 320 -5.74 19.93 16.11
N ALA A 321 -6.53 19.92 17.19
CA ALA A 321 -7.22 21.10 17.71
C ALA A 321 -6.27 22.16 18.27
N GLU A 322 -5.15 21.77 18.86
CA GLU A 322 -4.06 22.66 19.30
C GLU A 322 -3.24 23.24 18.15
N GLY A 323 -3.54 22.84 16.91
CA GLY A 323 -2.88 23.30 15.71
C GLY A 323 -1.58 22.57 15.38
N ILE A 324 -1.32 21.42 16.00
CA ILE A 324 -0.20 20.56 15.60
C ILE A 324 -0.42 20.08 14.17
N SER A 325 0.65 20.07 13.40
CA SER A 325 0.59 19.68 11.98
C SER A 325 0.12 18.23 11.81
N PRO A 326 -0.71 17.94 10.79
CA PRO A 326 -1.11 16.57 10.43
C PRO A 326 0.09 15.61 10.28
N GLU A 327 1.21 16.11 9.74
CA GLU A 327 2.44 15.32 9.60
C GLU A 327 3.01 14.86 10.93
N ALA A 328 3.04 15.71 11.95
CA ALA A 328 3.56 15.33 13.27
C ALA A 328 2.64 14.33 13.98
N VAL A 329 1.31 14.46 13.83
CA VAL A 329 0.35 13.49 14.35
C VAL A 329 0.49 12.16 13.61
N GLY A 330 0.61 12.16 12.28
CA GLY A 330 0.83 10.97 11.46
C GLY A 330 2.15 10.26 11.80
N GLU A 331 3.21 11.03 12.08
CA GLU A 331 4.49 10.49 12.55
C GLU A 331 4.35 9.77 13.90
N ALA A 332 3.62 10.35 14.84
CA ALA A 332 3.37 9.72 16.14
C ALA A 332 2.57 8.41 16.00
N ILE A 333 1.58 8.37 15.10
CA ILE A 333 0.80 7.14 14.79
C ILE A 333 1.73 6.06 14.20
N SER A 334 2.60 6.42 13.26
CA SER A 334 3.58 5.50 12.66
C SER A 334 4.55 4.95 13.71
N LEU A 335 5.07 5.80 14.59
CA LEU A 335 5.95 5.38 15.69
C LEU A 335 5.22 4.49 16.71
N ALA A 336 3.95 4.76 16.99
CA ALA A 336 3.13 3.90 17.83
C ALA A 336 2.97 2.50 17.23
N ALA A 337 2.67 2.42 15.93
CA ALA A 337 2.58 1.14 15.22
C ALA A 337 3.93 0.41 15.18
N ASN A 338 5.03 1.13 15.00
CA ASN A 338 6.39 0.58 15.08
C ASN A 338 6.69 -0.04 16.46
N GLN A 339 6.23 0.59 17.56
CA GLN A 339 6.36 0.02 18.92
C GLN A 339 5.63 -1.33 19.03
N LEU A 340 4.51 -1.53 18.34
CA LEU A 340 3.81 -2.82 18.33
C LEU A 340 4.65 -3.92 17.66
N VAL A 341 5.45 -3.60 16.65
CA VAL A 341 6.41 -4.55 16.07
C VAL A 341 7.57 -4.81 17.03
N LEU A 342 8.16 -3.75 17.59
CA LEU A 342 9.36 -3.88 18.44
C LEU A 342 9.07 -4.53 19.81
N ARG A 343 7.81 -4.49 20.26
CA ARG A 343 7.36 -5.10 21.53
C ARG A 343 6.59 -6.40 21.34
N ASP A 344 6.41 -6.86 20.11
CA ASP A 344 5.73 -8.12 19.83
C ASP A 344 6.50 -9.29 20.50
N PRO A 345 5.86 -10.13 21.32
CA PRO A 345 6.51 -11.29 21.91
C PRO A 345 6.83 -12.39 20.88
N GLY A 346 6.34 -12.23 19.66
CA GLY A 346 6.38 -13.25 18.62
C GLY A 346 5.23 -14.25 18.74
N ARG A 347 5.14 -15.12 17.77
CA ARG A 347 4.07 -16.13 17.72
C ARG A 347 4.14 -17.08 18.90
N GLY A 348 2.97 -17.46 19.38
CA GLY A 348 2.81 -18.59 20.29
C GLY A 348 3.17 -19.91 19.62
N ARG A 349 3.15 -20.99 20.39
CA ARG A 349 3.38 -22.34 19.87
C ARG A 349 2.35 -22.69 18.79
N ASN A 350 2.82 -23.15 17.66
CA ASN A 350 2.01 -23.66 16.55
C ASN A 350 2.82 -24.69 15.75
N ASP A 351 2.15 -25.45 14.88
CA ASP A 351 2.75 -26.52 14.10
C ASP A 351 3.23 -26.08 12.70
N ASN A 352 3.19 -24.76 12.39
CA ASN A 352 3.68 -24.27 11.11
C ASN A 352 5.19 -24.03 11.17
N PRO A 353 6.02 -24.86 10.52
CA PRO A 353 7.48 -24.71 10.56
C PRO A 353 7.97 -23.39 9.94
N ALA A 354 7.19 -22.82 9.01
CA ALA A 354 7.51 -21.52 8.40
C ALA A 354 7.26 -20.34 9.36
N LYS A 355 6.54 -20.58 10.45
CA LYS A 355 6.17 -19.56 11.43
C LYS A 355 6.43 -20.05 12.85
N PRO A 356 7.69 -20.33 13.21
CA PRO A 356 8.03 -20.93 14.49
C PRO A 356 7.69 -20.01 15.67
N GLN A 357 7.63 -20.60 16.86
CA GLN A 357 7.42 -19.86 18.10
C GLN A 357 8.45 -18.72 18.24
N GLY A 358 7.99 -17.56 18.69
CA GLY A 358 8.82 -16.35 18.88
C GLY A 358 9.07 -15.55 17.60
N SER A 359 8.66 -16.04 16.42
CA SER A 359 8.82 -15.31 15.15
C SER A 359 7.81 -14.16 15.00
N CYS A 360 8.23 -13.07 14.32
CA CYS A 360 7.41 -11.90 14.02
C CYS A 360 7.36 -11.72 12.49
N HIS A 361 6.35 -12.31 11.86
CA HIS A 361 6.18 -12.29 10.40
C HIS A 361 5.38 -11.07 9.91
N GLY A 362 5.34 -10.88 8.59
CA GLY A 362 4.55 -9.85 7.93
C GLY A 362 3.05 -9.90 8.22
N ASP A 363 2.51 -11.05 8.62
CA ASP A 363 1.12 -11.20 9.07
C ASP A 363 0.93 -10.98 10.60
N SER A 364 1.96 -10.49 11.31
CA SER A 364 1.84 -10.12 12.72
C SER A 364 0.99 -8.86 12.90
N VAL A 365 0.39 -8.72 14.09
CA VAL A 365 -0.44 -7.57 14.43
C VAL A 365 0.33 -6.25 14.30
N GLY A 366 1.60 -6.21 14.73
CA GLY A 366 2.43 -5.02 14.65
C GLY A 366 2.74 -4.58 13.21
N VAL A 367 3.00 -5.55 12.31
CA VAL A 367 3.23 -5.25 10.88
C VAL A 367 1.94 -4.74 10.23
N HIS A 368 0.80 -5.37 10.50
CA HIS A 368 -0.49 -4.88 10.04
C HIS A 368 -0.80 -3.47 10.56
N ALA A 369 -0.49 -3.19 11.83
CA ALA A 369 -0.62 -1.84 12.39
C ALA A 369 0.25 -0.82 11.67
N SER A 370 1.50 -1.20 11.32
CA SER A 370 2.42 -0.33 10.58
C SER A 370 1.93 -0.05 9.15
N ASP A 371 1.45 -1.07 8.45
CA ASP A 371 0.87 -0.90 7.10
C ASP A 371 -0.39 0.00 7.15
N ALA A 372 -1.25 -0.19 8.15
CA ALA A 372 -2.44 0.65 8.34
C ALA A 372 -2.08 2.09 8.71
N ALA A 373 -1.12 2.30 9.62
CA ALA A 373 -0.66 3.64 10.02
C ALA A 373 -0.06 4.40 8.82
N ASN A 374 0.76 3.73 8.00
CA ASN A 374 1.28 4.28 6.76
C ASN A 374 0.16 4.65 5.78
N ALA A 375 -0.83 3.78 5.60
CA ALA A 375 -1.97 4.05 4.72
C ALA A 375 -2.78 5.27 5.22
N TRP A 376 -3.15 5.33 6.49
CA TRP A 376 -3.86 6.48 7.07
C TRP A 376 -3.09 7.79 6.92
N ARG A 377 -1.77 7.77 7.19
CA ARG A 377 -0.90 8.94 7.01
C ARG A 377 -0.84 9.40 5.55
N ASN A 378 -0.73 8.49 4.61
CA ASN A 378 -0.70 8.82 3.20
C ASN A 378 -2.07 9.30 2.67
N ILE A 379 -3.18 8.72 3.14
CA ILE A 379 -4.54 9.22 2.85
C ILE A 379 -4.67 10.67 3.35
N ALA A 380 -4.24 10.95 4.58
CA ALA A 380 -4.28 12.30 5.14
C ALA A 380 -3.51 13.33 4.30
N ARG A 381 -2.42 12.93 3.64
CA ARG A 381 -1.59 13.82 2.78
C ARG A 381 -2.22 14.20 1.46
N VAL A 382 -3.10 13.35 0.92
CA VAL A 382 -3.67 13.53 -0.43
C VAL A 382 -5.14 13.92 -0.43
N SER A 383 -5.76 13.91 0.74
CA SER A 383 -7.20 14.15 0.91
C SER A 383 -7.52 15.61 1.22
N ASP A 384 -8.80 15.96 1.13
CA ASP A 384 -9.34 17.21 1.65
C ASP A 384 -9.16 17.32 3.17
N GLN A 385 -9.44 18.51 3.71
CA GLN A 385 -9.25 18.79 5.13
C GLN A 385 -10.06 17.84 6.04
N ARG A 386 -11.31 17.55 5.67
CA ARG A 386 -12.17 16.66 6.47
C ARG A 386 -11.53 15.28 6.58
N ASN A 387 -11.13 14.72 5.46
CA ASN A 387 -10.53 13.39 5.41
C ASN A 387 -9.11 13.37 5.99
N THR A 388 -8.34 14.46 5.89
CA THR A 388 -7.06 14.62 6.58
C THR A 388 -7.20 14.41 8.08
N VAL A 389 -8.11 15.15 8.74
CA VAL A 389 -8.29 15.03 10.19
C VAL A 389 -8.94 13.70 10.58
N ALA A 390 -9.92 13.22 9.81
CA ALA A 390 -10.59 11.96 10.05
C ALA A 390 -9.61 10.77 9.97
N SER A 391 -8.77 10.72 8.93
CA SER A 391 -7.78 9.65 8.75
C SER A 391 -6.80 9.56 9.92
N LEU A 392 -6.36 10.68 10.47
CA LEU A 392 -5.44 10.69 11.62
C LEU A 392 -6.12 10.26 12.92
N ILE A 393 -7.36 10.69 13.16
CA ILE A 393 -8.14 10.26 14.33
C ILE A 393 -8.42 8.76 14.25
N VAL A 394 -8.87 8.27 13.10
CA VAL A 394 -9.14 6.84 12.87
C VAL A 394 -7.85 6.03 12.89
N GLY A 395 -6.75 6.56 12.34
CA GLY A 395 -5.43 5.94 12.39
C GLY A 395 -4.92 5.70 13.82
N ALA A 396 -5.08 6.68 14.70
CA ALA A 396 -4.75 6.55 16.12
C ALA A 396 -5.66 5.52 16.82
N PHE A 397 -6.97 5.57 16.58
CA PHE A 397 -7.95 4.59 17.08
C PHE A 397 -7.60 3.17 16.62
N HIS A 398 -7.26 3.01 15.34
CA HIS A 398 -6.91 1.73 14.74
C HIS A 398 -5.64 1.16 15.38
N THR A 399 -4.56 1.93 15.44
CA THR A 399 -3.27 1.51 15.99
C THR A 399 -3.40 1.07 17.45
N ALA A 400 -4.08 1.85 18.29
CA ALA A 400 -4.37 1.48 19.69
C ALA A 400 -5.16 0.18 19.78
N GLY A 401 -6.11 -0.04 18.88
CA GLY A 401 -6.90 -1.26 18.79
C GLY A 401 -6.07 -2.50 18.47
N GLN A 402 -5.08 -2.37 17.64
CA GLN A 402 -4.15 -3.46 17.31
C GLN A 402 -3.33 -3.85 18.55
N GLY A 403 -2.81 -2.89 19.31
CA GLY A 403 -2.14 -3.16 20.59
C GLY A 403 -3.02 -3.91 21.58
N SER A 404 -4.28 -3.50 21.73
CA SER A 404 -5.25 -4.15 22.62
C SER A 404 -5.58 -5.59 22.18
N SER A 405 -5.57 -5.89 20.89
CA SER A 405 -5.87 -7.24 20.37
C SER A 405 -4.79 -8.26 20.71
N GLN A 406 -3.57 -7.84 21.04
CA GLN A 406 -2.50 -8.70 21.53
C GLN A 406 -2.68 -9.12 23.01
N GLY A 407 -3.79 -8.77 23.63
CA GLY A 407 -4.17 -9.27 24.96
C GLY A 407 -3.22 -8.85 26.08
N GLY A 408 -2.56 -7.71 25.97
CA GLY A 408 -1.60 -7.22 26.95
C GLY A 408 -0.28 -7.98 26.99
N SER A 409 0.00 -8.82 26.01
CA SER A 409 1.20 -9.66 25.93
C SER A 409 2.43 -8.94 25.36
N LEU A 410 2.36 -7.64 25.08
CA LEU A 410 3.51 -6.88 24.58
C LEU A 410 4.67 -6.88 25.59
N ASN A 411 5.88 -7.04 25.08
CA ASN A 411 7.08 -6.93 25.87
C ASN A 411 7.20 -5.55 26.52
N LYS A 412 7.64 -5.49 27.77
CA LYS A 412 7.83 -4.23 28.49
C LYS A 412 8.88 -3.34 27.81
N GLN A 413 9.93 -3.95 27.27
CA GLN A 413 10.97 -3.25 26.52
C GLN A 413 10.87 -3.56 25.02
N PRO A 414 11.07 -2.55 24.14
CA PRO A 414 11.17 -2.78 22.70
C PRO A 414 12.51 -3.43 22.33
N TYR A 415 12.54 -4.13 21.20
CA TYR A 415 13.81 -4.53 20.60
C TYR A 415 14.59 -3.30 20.07
N PRO A 416 15.96 -3.32 20.09
CA PRO A 416 16.80 -4.38 20.70
C PRO A 416 16.85 -4.26 22.22
N TRP A 417 16.95 -5.39 22.91
CA TRP A 417 17.11 -5.39 24.36
C TRP A 417 18.56 -5.05 24.75
N PRO A 418 18.80 -4.34 25.89
CA PRO A 418 20.14 -3.90 26.30
C PRO A 418 21.16 -5.02 26.35
N GLU A 419 20.82 -6.17 26.91
CA GLU A 419 21.71 -7.32 27.04
C GLU A 419 22.15 -7.95 25.71
N HIS A 420 21.39 -7.71 24.62
CA HIS A 420 21.76 -8.11 23.26
C HIS A 420 22.59 -7.03 22.57
N LEU A 421 22.26 -5.77 22.82
CA LEU A 421 22.98 -4.62 22.24
C LEU A 421 24.42 -4.53 22.79
N GLU A 422 24.62 -4.79 24.07
CA GLU A 422 25.96 -4.81 24.73
C GLU A 422 26.90 -5.83 24.10
N LYS A 423 26.39 -6.91 23.51
CA LYS A 423 27.19 -7.94 22.83
C LYS A 423 27.72 -7.48 21.47
N VAL A 424 27.16 -6.41 20.89
CA VAL A 424 27.60 -5.85 19.61
C VAL A 424 28.75 -4.87 19.88
N THR A 425 29.99 -5.36 19.81
CA THR A 425 31.18 -4.57 20.09
C THR A 425 31.86 -3.99 18.86
N THR A 426 31.62 -4.56 17.68
CA THR A 426 32.13 -4.06 16.39
C THR A 426 31.54 -2.69 16.04
N LYS A 427 32.40 -1.85 15.42
CA LYS A 427 32.02 -0.50 14.97
C LYS A 427 32.12 -0.33 13.45
N GLU A 428 32.74 -1.29 12.79
CA GLU A 428 33.04 -1.20 11.37
C GLU A 428 31.81 -1.58 10.54
N ALA A 429 31.40 -0.69 9.62
CA ALA A 429 30.15 -0.79 8.85
C ALA A 429 30.02 -2.11 8.06
N SER A 430 31.10 -2.53 7.38
CA SER A 430 31.07 -3.75 6.57
C SER A 430 30.94 -5.00 7.43
N THR A 431 31.54 -5.00 8.62
CA THR A 431 31.45 -6.09 9.60
C THR A 431 30.02 -6.16 10.17
N LEU A 432 29.43 -5.02 10.55
CA LEU A 432 28.05 -4.96 11.03
C LEU A 432 27.07 -5.51 9.98
N LEU A 433 27.22 -5.15 8.71
CA LEU A 433 26.36 -5.66 7.61
C LEU A 433 26.54 -7.16 7.42
N LYS A 434 27.78 -7.66 7.40
CA LYS A 434 28.07 -9.09 7.28
C LYS A 434 27.48 -9.89 8.43
N GLU A 435 27.60 -9.39 9.65
CA GLU A 435 27.03 -10.01 10.84
C GLU A 435 25.50 -9.94 10.84
N THR A 436 24.90 -8.85 10.34
CA THR A 436 23.45 -8.74 10.16
C THR A 436 22.95 -9.79 9.17
N GLU A 437 23.64 -9.98 8.04
CA GLU A 437 23.29 -11.02 7.08
C GLU A 437 23.36 -12.43 7.69
N ALA A 438 24.41 -12.69 8.49
CA ALA A 438 24.55 -13.96 9.21
C ALA A 438 23.40 -14.14 10.21
N ALA A 439 23.08 -13.11 11.03
CA ALA A 439 21.99 -13.18 12.00
C ALA A 439 20.63 -13.45 11.33
N ILE A 440 20.37 -12.85 10.16
CA ILE A 440 19.16 -13.12 9.37
C ILE A 440 19.12 -14.60 8.95
N LYS A 441 20.21 -15.13 8.42
CA LYS A 441 20.29 -16.54 7.99
C LYS A 441 20.16 -17.52 9.15
N ASP A 442 20.69 -17.16 10.32
CA ASP A 442 20.59 -17.93 11.57
C ASP A 442 19.21 -17.78 12.25
N LYS A 443 18.30 -16.94 11.70
CA LYS A 443 16.99 -16.61 12.28
C LYS A 443 17.08 -15.98 13.69
N ASP A 444 18.21 -15.32 13.99
CA ASP A 444 18.44 -14.65 15.27
C ASP A 444 17.96 -13.18 15.23
N GLN A 445 16.66 -12.99 15.55
CA GLN A 445 16.02 -11.68 15.57
C GLN A 445 16.67 -10.70 16.57
N PHE A 446 17.14 -11.21 17.72
CA PHE A 446 17.77 -10.38 18.75
C PHE A 446 19.06 -9.76 18.24
N ARG A 447 19.90 -10.60 17.63
CA ARG A 447 21.18 -10.17 17.06
C ARG A 447 20.97 -9.26 15.86
N ALA A 448 20.05 -9.59 14.93
CA ALA A 448 19.77 -8.76 13.76
C ALA A 448 19.30 -7.35 14.16
N CYS A 449 18.36 -7.24 15.10
CA CYS A 449 17.88 -5.95 15.63
C CYS A 449 19.02 -5.14 16.27
N SER A 450 19.87 -5.79 17.08
CA SER A 450 20.97 -5.12 17.77
C SER A 450 22.04 -4.59 16.82
N LEU A 451 22.36 -5.36 15.77
CA LEU A 451 23.33 -4.97 14.74
C LEU A 451 22.83 -3.79 13.90
N VAL A 452 21.57 -3.81 13.44
CA VAL A 452 20.99 -2.71 12.70
C VAL A 452 20.85 -1.44 13.56
N HIS A 453 20.50 -1.60 14.85
CA HIS A 453 20.46 -0.49 15.78
C HIS A 453 21.86 0.14 15.96
N ARG A 454 22.89 -0.69 16.24
CA ARG A 454 24.28 -0.24 16.39
C ARG A 454 24.79 0.44 15.12
N TYR A 455 24.44 -0.05 13.95
CA TYR A 455 24.78 0.55 12.67
C TYR A 455 24.25 1.99 12.56
N GLY A 456 23.01 2.20 12.99
CA GLY A 456 22.39 3.52 13.04
C GLY A 456 22.96 4.45 14.10
N GLU A 457 23.26 3.96 15.32
CA GLU A 457 23.90 4.75 16.38
C GLU A 457 25.29 5.29 15.98
N LEU A 458 25.99 4.56 15.11
CA LEU A 458 27.30 4.95 14.59
C LEU A 458 27.20 5.88 13.37
N ASP A 459 26.00 6.29 13.00
CA ASP A 459 25.70 7.18 11.87
C ASP A 459 26.27 6.68 10.52
N HIS A 460 26.29 5.37 10.33
CA HIS A 460 26.69 4.78 9.05
C HIS A 460 25.63 5.02 7.96
N PRO A 461 26.02 5.03 6.65
CA PRO A 461 25.11 5.22 5.54
C PRO A 461 23.98 4.18 5.52
N VAL A 462 22.73 4.63 5.41
CA VAL A 462 21.55 3.75 5.52
C VAL A 462 21.37 2.81 4.32
N ARG A 463 21.76 3.23 3.09
CA ARG A 463 21.49 2.48 1.87
C ARG A 463 21.95 1.02 1.90
N PRO A 464 23.16 0.68 2.39
CA PRO A 464 23.60 -0.70 2.49
C PRO A 464 22.71 -1.61 3.37
N VAL A 465 22.07 -1.05 4.43
CA VAL A 465 21.10 -1.81 5.24
C VAL A 465 19.83 -2.09 4.43
N PHE A 466 19.30 -1.08 3.72
CA PHE A 466 18.17 -1.29 2.82
C PHE A 466 18.50 -2.30 1.72
N ASP A 467 19.69 -2.23 1.10
CA ASP A 467 20.10 -3.18 0.05
C ASP A 467 20.17 -4.61 0.58
N LEU A 468 20.65 -4.80 1.81
CA LEU A 468 20.65 -6.10 2.47
C LEU A 468 19.23 -6.63 2.66
N LEU A 469 18.35 -5.85 3.29
CA LEU A 469 16.98 -6.26 3.62
C LEU A 469 16.12 -6.44 2.37
N LEU A 470 16.33 -5.62 1.33
CA LEU A 470 15.66 -5.73 0.03
C LEU A 470 15.93 -7.08 -0.66
N ARG A 471 17.16 -7.59 -0.56
CA ARG A 471 17.50 -8.91 -1.13
C ARG A 471 16.63 -10.01 -0.51
N PHE A 472 16.49 -10.02 0.82
CA PHE A 472 15.64 -10.99 1.52
C PHE A 472 14.16 -10.76 1.24
N ALA A 473 13.68 -9.51 1.29
CA ALA A 473 12.28 -9.21 0.94
C ALA A 473 11.90 -9.66 -0.46
N THR A 474 12.87 -9.75 -1.38
CA THR A 474 12.66 -10.22 -2.75
C THR A 474 12.76 -11.74 -2.86
N SER A 475 13.73 -12.39 -2.18
CA SER A 475 13.97 -13.82 -2.30
C SER A 475 13.04 -14.69 -1.45
N GLU A 476 12.60 -14.18 -0.30
CA GLU A 476 11.75 -14.93 0.62
C GLU A 476 10.26 -14.72 0.32
N ASP A 477 9.43 -15.70 0.66
CA ASP A 477 8.00 -15.66 0.31
C ASP A 477 7.24 -14.52 1.00
N GLY A 478 7.36 -14.40 2.31
CA GLY A 478 6.65 -13.38 3.11
C GLY A 478 5.15 -13.28 2.85
N ALA A 479 4.57 -14.19 2.08
CA ALA A 479 3.15 -14.24 1.70
C ALA A 479 2.60 -12.88 1.21
N LEU A 480 3.36 -12.16 0.38
CA LEU A 480 3.04 -10.82 -0.14
C LEU A 480 3.07 -9.69 0.92
N HIS A 481 3.45 -9.97 2.16
CA HIS A 481 3.66 -8.95 3.18
C HIS A 481 5.06 -8.34 3.10
N ALA A 482 6.06 -9.10 2.65
CA ALA A 482 7.43 -8.63 2.56
C ALA A 482 7.56 -7.36 1.69
N GLU A 483 6.91 -7.33 0.52
CA GLU A 483 6.90 -6.17 -0.37
C GLU A 483 6.19 -4.97 0.28
N LYS A 484 5.01 -5.20 0.86
CA LYS A 484 4.22 -4.15 1.49
C LYS A 484 4.98 -3.53 2.66
N TYR A 485 5.51 -4.38 3.56
CA TYR A 485 6.20 -3.91 4.75
C TYR A 485 7.54 -3.24 4.42
N TYR A 486 8.31 -3.78 3.46
CA TYR A 486 9.51 -3.11 2.96
C TYR A 486 9.17 -1.69 2.46
N ARG A 487 8.11 -1.55 1.66
CA ARG A 487 7.67 -0.23 1.18
C ARG A 487 7.19 0.67 2.31
N THR A 488 6.41 0.16 3.24
CA THR A 488 5.99 0.90 4.44
C THR A 488 7.20 1.45 5.18
N VAL A 489 8.21 0.62 5.44
CA VAL A 489 9.43 1.05 6.15
C VAL A 489 10.24 2.07 5.36
N THR A 490 10.38 1.93 4.04
CA THR A 490 11.10 2.94 3.23
C THR A 490 10.41 4.29 3.24
N GLU A 491 9.08 4.33 3.15
CA GLU A 491 8.29 5.56 3.25
C GLU A 491 8.38 6.18 4.65
N GLU A 492 8.20 5.36 5.69
CA GLU A 492 8.24 5.85 7.07
C GLU A 492 9.64 6.28 7.50
N TYR A 493 10.70 5.58 7.08
CA TYR A 493 12.07 6.01 7.34
C TYR A 493 12.35 7.41 6.74
N ALA A 494 11.90 7.64 5.52
CA ALA A 494 12.08 8.93 4.86
C ALA A 494 11.25 10.06 5.50
N ALA A 495 10.07 9.73 6.04
CA ALA A 495 9.11 10.67 6.60
C ALA A 495 9.24 10.85 8.13
N THR A 496 10.04 10.05 8.80
CA THR A 496 10.29 10.13 10.25
C THR A 496 11.53 10.96 10.53
N ARG A 497 11.48 11.79 11.57
CA ARG A 497 12.62 12.60 12.01
C ARG A 497 13.85 11.77 12.38
N ALA A 498 15.03 12.36 12.29
CA ALA A 498 16.31 11.67 12.46
C ALA A 498 16.42 10.91 13.79
N ALA A 499 15.86 11.47 14.89
CA ALA A 499 15.89 10.84 16.21
C ALA A 499 15.23 9.46 16.30
N PHE A 500 14.27 9.15 15.40
CA PHE A 500 13.45 7.94 15.50
C PHE A 500 13.49 7.03 14.29
N ARG A 501 13.91 7.51 13.13
CA ARG A 501 13.78 6.78 11.85
C ARG A 501 14.46 5.41 11.82
N TRP A 502 15.55 5.20 12.58
CA TRP A 502 16.23 3.92 12.65
C TRP A 502 15.39 2.83 13.31
N ARG A 503 14.42 3.18 14.16
CA ARG A 503 13.46 2.24 14.75
C ARG A 503 12.68 1.49 13.67
N GLN A 504 12.42 2.12 12.52
CA GLN A 504 11.74 1.51 11.38
C GLN A 504 12.59 0.38 10.77
N LEU A 505 13.89 0.61 10.58
CA LEU A 505 14.79 -0.42 10.06
C LEU A 505 15.05 -1.57 11.04
N VAL A 506 15.11 -1.30 12.34
CA VAL A 506 15.20 -2.35 13.36
C VAL A 506 13.97 -3.27 13.29
N ALA A 507 12.79 -2.70 13.15
CA ALA A 507 11.55 -3.48 12.98
C ALA A 507 11.54 -4.30 11.67
N LEU A 508 12.01 -3.72 10.56
CA LEU A 508 12.14 -4.44 9.30
C LEU A 508 13.13 -5.60 9.40
N ALA A 509 14.29 -5.38 10.03
CA ALA A 509 15.27 -6.44 10.23
C ALA A 509 14.69 -7.60 11.06
N ARG A 510 13.89 -7.31 12.07
CA ARG A 510 13.18 -8.31 12.86
C ARG A 510 12.27 -9.20 12.01
N VAL A 511 11.41 -8.58 11.21
CA VAL A 511 10.45 -9.29 10.33
C VAL A 511 11.20 -10.07 9.26
N THR A 512 12.16 -9.46 8.58
CA THR A 512 13.00 -10.12 7.57
C THR A 512 13.69 -11.37 8.12
N THR A 513 14.22 -11.29 9.36
CA THR A 513 14.87 -12.43 10.04
C THR A 513 13.88 -13.57 10.29
N SER A 514 12.63 -13.22 10.65
CA SER A 514 11.58 -14.21 10.88
C SER A 514 11.12 -14.93 9.60
N GLU A 515 11.19 -14.27 8.45
CA GLU A 515 10.74 -14.79 7.16
C GLU A 515 11.84 -15.54 6.40
N CYS A 516 13.10 -15.44 6.82
CA CYS A 516 14.24 -16.05 6.15
C CYS A 516 14.14 -17.59 6.12
N GLY A 517 14.54 -18.20 4.98
CA GLY A 517 14.59 -19.63 4.77
C GLY A 517 13.34 -20.24 4.15
N TYR A 518 12.47 -19.40 3.61
CA TYR A 518 11.27 -19.81 2.87
C TYR A 518 11.23 -19.11 1.52
N PRO A 519 11.94 -19.65 0.50
CA PRO A 519 12.05 -19.03 -0.82
C PRO A 519 10.70 -18.77 -1.47
N ALA A 520 10.58 -17.62 -2.11
CA ALA A 520 9.37 -17.24 -2.81
C ALA A 520 9.11 -18.18 -4.02
N PRO A 521 7.87 -18.64 -4.23
CA PRO A 521 7.52 -19.42 -5.41
C PRO A 521 7.88 -18.67 -6.71
N GLY A 522 8.48 -19.38 -7.66
CA GLY A 522 8.93 -18.85 -8.94
C GLY A 522 10.22 -18.01 -8.90
N TYR A 523 10.75 -17.68 -7.71
CA TYR A 523 11.95 -16.83 -7.58
C TYR A 523 13.20 -17.46 -8.23
N ALA A 524 13.49 -18.71 -7.89
CA ALA A 524 14.66 -19.42 -8.44
C ALA A 524 14.57 -19.56 -9.97
N GLU A 525 13.37 -19.79 -10.50
CA GLU A 525 13.15 -19.85 -11.94
C GLU A 525 13.31 -18.48 -12.59
N ALA A 526 12.79 -17.41 -11.98
CA ALA A 526 12.99 -16.04 -12.45
C ALA A 526 14.49 -15.69 -12.51
N CYS A 527 15.27 -16.02 -11.47
CA CYS A 527 16.72 -15.84 -11.47
C CYS A 527 17.40 -16.59 -12.63
N LYS A 528 17.03 -17.85 -12.87
CA LYS A 528 17.55 -18.66 -13.97
C LYS A 528 17.23 -18.04 -15.34
N LEU A 529 16.00 -17.61 -15.55
CA LEU A 529 15.54 -16.98 -16.80
C LEU A 529 16.25 -15.65 -17.06
N LEU A 530 16.47 -14.85 -16.02
CA LEU A 530 17.18 -13.57 -16.07
C LEU A 530 18.71 -13.72 -16.06
N LYS A 531 19.23 -14.94 -15.81
CA LYS A 531 20.66 -15.25 -15.68
C LYS A 531 21.37 -14.48 -14.54
N VAL A 532 20.74 -14.40 -13.36
CA VAL A 532 21.23 -13.64 -12.20
C VAL A 532 21.23 -14.47 -10.91
#